data_a725ee8d4ef10480cf42810ee0dd0993
#
_entry.id   a725ee8d4ef10480cf42810ee0dd0993
#
_cell.length_a   1.000
_cell.length_b   1.000
_cell.length_c   1.000
_cell.angle_alpha   90.00
_cell.angle_beta   90.00
_cell.angle_gamma   90.00
#
_symmetry.space_group_name_H-M   'P 1'
#
loop_
_entity.id
_entity.type
_entity.pdbx_description
1 polymer ?
#
loop_
_entity_poly.entity_id
_entity_poly.type
_entity_poly.pdbx_seq_one_letter_code
_entity_poly.pdbx_strand_id
1 'polypeptide(L)'
;MILFLDEPTLGLDVTTRSQMWKYVRDIQERLDVTIILTSHYLEEVDALANRISIIDHGKVLVTGSSEELKAKLKGDIIQMTFKTQGDADKMTQYPNLVNSKESGPNSVRLTVQDSDAELPGVISYISENNLFVTRMTVQKPSLDDVFLEYTGKAIRQEDAGDFKQTMFNMRRLRK
;
A
#
# COMPACT_ATOMS: atom_id res chain seq x y z
N MET A 1 -11.20 22.73 19.41
CA MET A 1 -12.45 22.06 18.92
C MET A 1 -12.05 20.75 18.27
N ILE A 2 -12.87 19.68 18.39
CA ILE A 2 -12.61 18.38 17.76
C ILE A 2 -13.74 18.10 16.76
N LEU A 3 -13.37 17.70 15.53
CA LEU A 3 -14.28 17.29 14.47
C LEU A 3 -14.10 15.79 14.23
N PHE A 4 -15.19 15.04 14.19
CA PHE A 4 -15.19 13.61 13.85
C PHE A 4 -15.77 13.42 12.45
N LEU A 5 -15.02 12.71 11.60
CA LEU A 5 -15.42 12.35 10.25
C LEU A 5 -15.35 10.83 10.11
N ASP A 6 -16.50 10.23 9.89
CA ASP A 6 -16.63 8.78 9.70
C ASP A 6 -16.82 8.49 8.21
N GLU A 7 -15.81 7.85 7.59
CA GLU A 7 -15.79 7.49 6.16
C GLU A 7 -16.23 8.64 5.22
N PRO A 8 -15.66 9.87 5.32
CA PRO A 8 -16.25 11.06 4.69
C PRO A 8 -16.22 11.05 3.16
N THR A 9 -15.42 10.17 2.55
CA THR A 9 -15.30 10.07 1.09
C THR A 9 -15.89 8.78 0.52
N LEU A 10 -16.57 7.99 1.35
CA LEU A 10 -17.20 6.76 0.91
C LEU A 10 -18.21 7.01 -0.21
N GLY A 11 -18.08 6.27 -1.29
CA GLY A 11 -18.97 6.38 -2.45
C GLY A 11 -18.72 7.56 -3.40
N LEU A 12 -17.70 8.39 -3.13
CA LEU A 12 -17.31 9.47 -4.02
C LEU A 12 -16.38 8.98 -5.13
N ASP A 13 -16.50 9.58 -6.31
CA ASP A 13 -15.53 9.41 -7.39
C ASP A 13 -14.17 10.05 -7.03
N VAL A 14 -13.12 9.69 -7.79
CA VAL A 14 -11.73 10.12 -7.53
C VAL A 14 -11.58 11.65 -7.51
N THR A 15 -12.27 12.35 -8.40
CA THR A 15 -12.17 13.82 -8.50
C THR A 15 -12.82 14.49 -7.28
N THR A 16 -14.03 14.06 -6.94
CA THR A 16 -14.76 14.58 -5.79
C THR A 16 -14.04 14.25 -4.48
N ARG A 17 -13.44 13.06 -4.36
CA ARG A 17 -12.61 12.67 -3.22
C ARG A 17 -11.43 13.61 -3.03
N SER A 18 -10.68 13.90 -4.10
CA SER A 18 -9.55 14.83 -4.04
C SER A 18 -9.95 16.26 -3.63
N GLN A 19 -11.14 16.71 -4.04
CA GLN A 19 -11.69 18.00 -3.62
C GLN A 19 -12.06 17.98 -2.13
N MET A 20 -12.66 16.90 -1.64
CA MET A 20 -12.98 16.75 -0.22
C MET A 20 -11.72 16.77 0.65
N TRP A 21 -10.63 16.12 0.24
CA TRP A 21 -9.36 16.16 0.96
C TRP A 21 -8.81 17.58 1.11
N LYS A 22 -8.87 18.38 0.04
CA LYS A 22 -8.49 19.80 0.11
C LYS A 22 -9.36 20.55 1.10
N TYR A 23 -10.67 20.32 1.07
CA TYR A 23 -11.60 20.98 1.96
C TYR A 23 -11.36 20.63 3.44
N VAL A 24 -11.06 19.36 3.73
CA VAL A 24 -10.71 18.90 5.09
C VAL A 24 -9.44 19.57 5.60
N ARG A 25 -8.40 19.69 4.76
CA ARG A 25 -7.17 20.42 5.12
C ARG A 25 -7.43 21.90 5.35
N ASP A 26 -8.19 22.54 4.46
CA ASP A 26 -8.54 23.96 4.59
C ASP A 26 -9.28 24.25 5.89
N ILE A 27 -10.20 23.38 6.31
CA ILE A 27 -10.89 23.49 7.59
C ILE A 27 -9.91 23.37 8.76
N GLN A 28 -9.03 22.35 8.72
CA GLN A 28 -8.05 22.14 9.77
C GLN A 28 -7.15 23.36 9.95
N GLU A 29 -6.60 23.89 8.84
CA GLU A 29 -5.67 25.02 8.85
C GLU A 29 -6.35 26.33 9.29
N ARG A 30 -7.57 26.62 8.79
CA ARG A 30 -8.27 27.88 9.07
C ARG A 30 -8.84 27.95 10.48
N LEU A 31 -9.31 26.83 11.01
CA LEU A 31 -10.03 26.78 12.28
C LEU A 31 -9.17 26.23 13.42
N ASP A 32 -7.94 25.81 13.14
CA ASP A 32 -7.02 25.16 14.11
C ASP A 32 -7.74 24.07 14.91
N VAL A 33 -8.43 23.16 14.21
CA VAL A 33 -9.22 22.10 14.80
C VAL A 33 -8.48 20.75 14.72
N THR A 34 -8.69 19.92 15.72
CA THR A 34 -8.28 18.51 15.67
C THR A 34 -9.34 17.72 14.92
N ILE A 35 -8.94 17.02 13.86
CA ILE A 35 -9.84 16.15 13.10
C ILE A 35 -9.51 14.69 13.43
N ILE A 36 -10.54 13.92 13.80
CA ILE A 36 -10.47 12.48 13.93
C ILE A 36 -11.25 11.88 12.75
N LEU A 37 -10.53 11.16 11.90
CA LEU A 37 -11.04 10.60 10.65
C LEU A 37 -11.00 9.08 10.72
N THR A 38 -12.08 8.40 10.31
CA THR A 38 -12.04 6.97 9.97
C THR A 38 -12.07 6.81 8.47
N SER A 39 -11.31 5.89 7.93
CA SER A 39 -11.33 5.53 6.51
C SER A 39 -10.74 4.14 6.29
N HIS A 40 -11.24 3.44 5.27
CA HIS A 40 -10.64 2.24 4.73
C HIS A 40 -9.86 2.53 3.43
N TYR A 41 -9.88 3.77 2.94
CA TYR A 41 -9.04 4.22 1.82
C TYR A 41 -7.68 4.68 2.35
N LEU A 42 -6.66 3.84 2.25
CA LEU A 42 -5.33 4.16 2.79
C LEU A 42 -4.66 5.34 2.08
N GLU A 43 -5.00 5.59 0.82
CA GLU A 43 -4.57 6.81 0.11
C GLU A 43 -5.10 8.09 0.76
N GLU A 44 -6.37 8.08 1.26
CA GLU A 44 -6.95 9.18 2.00
C GLU A 44 -6.22 9.42 3.31
N VAL A 45 -5.98 8.33 4.04
CA VAL A 45 -5.26 8.36 5.32
C VAL A 45 -3.84 8.89 5.12
N ASP A 46 -3.13 8.42 4.08
CA ASP A 46 -1.78 8.89 3.73
C ASP A 46 -1.76 10.37 3.36
N ALA A 47 -2.81 10.83 2.68
CA ALA A 47 -2.93 12.21 2.26
C ALA A 47 -3.29 13.19 3.38
N LEU A 48 -4.09 12.79 4.36
CA LEU A 48 -4.72 13.70 5.33
C LEU A 48 -4.17 13.59 6.75
N ALA A 49 -3.77 12.38 7.18
CA ALA A 49 -3.51 12.13 8.58
C ALA A 49 -2.06 12.45 8.98
N ASN A 50 -1.88 13.25 10.02
CA ASN A 50 -0.58 13.45 10.66
C ASN A 50 -0.21 12.24 11.53
N ARG A 51 -1.20 11.53 12.08
CA ARG A 51 -1.04 10.37 12.93
C ARG A 51 -2.09 9.32 12.61
N ILE A 52 -1.66 8.09 12.45
CA ILE A 52 -2.45 6.96 11.99
C ILE A 52 -2.47 5.90 13.06
N SER A 53 -3.65 5.31 13.33
CA SER A 53 -3.78 4.13 14.18
C SER A 53 -4.47 3.03 13.38
N ILE A 54 -3.81 1.88 13.24
CA ILE A 54 -4.41 0.68 12.63
C ILE A 54 -5.14 -0.09 13.72
N ILE A 55 -6.42 -0.38 13.47
CA ILE A 55 -7.30 -1.09 14.40
C ILE A 55 -7.78 -2.38 13.74
N ASP A 56 -7.63 -3.51 14.41
CA ASP A 56 -8.23 -4.79 14.01
C ASP A 56 -8.80 -5.49 15.23
N HIS A 57 -9.97 -6.13 15.08
CA HIS A 57 -10.69 -6.80 16.16
C HIS A 57 -10.82 -5.98 17.46
N GLY A 58 -11.07 -4.67 17.34
CA GLY A 58 -11.26 -3.76 18.46
C GLY A 58 -9.97 -3.41 19.23
N LYS A 59 -8.80 -3.73 18.69
CA LYS A 59 -7.50 -3.42 19.29
C LYS A 59 -6.69 -2.53 18.38
N VAL A 60 -6.03 -1.53 18.95
CA VAL A 60 -5.02 -0.75 18.25
C VAL A 60 -3.77 -1.60 18.10
N LEU A 61 -3.38 -1.92 16.87
CA LEU A 61 -2.21 -2.73 16.55
C LEU A 61 -0.93 -1.90 16.50
N VAL A 62 -1.01 -0.72 15.88
CA VAL A 62 0.12 0.18 15.72
C VAL A 62 -0.36 1.62 15.57
N THR A 63 0.46 2.57 16.03
CA THR A 63 0.22 4.01 15.87
C THR A 63 1.52 4.69 15.46
N GLY A 64 1.45 5.68 14.58
CA GLY A 64 2.58 6.50 14.12
C GLY A 64 2.18 7.45 12.99
N SER A 65 3.13 8.26 12.49
CA SER A 65 2.97 8.97 11.22
C SER A 65 3.01 7.97 10.06
N SER A 66 2.58 8.39 8.87
CA SER A 66 2.69 7.56 7.67
C SER A 66 4.13 7.12 7.42
N GLU A 67 5.08 8.05 7.53
CA GLU A 67 6.51 7.78 7.34
C GLU A 67 7.05 6.81 8.39
N GLU A 68 6.72 7.00 9.68
CA GLU A 68 7.12 6.11 10.76
C GLU A 68 6.59 4.68 10.56
N LEU A 69 5.35 4.56 10.11
CA LEU A 69 4.73 3.25 9.88
C LEU A 69 5.35 2.54 8.68
N LYS A 70 5.56 3.24 7.57
CA LYS A 70 6.23 2.71 6.38
C LYS A 70 7.68 2.32 6.67
N ALA A 71 8.40 3.10 7.47
CA ALA A 71 9.78 2.78 7.88
C ALA A 71 9.90 1.52 8.76
N LYS A 72 8.82 1.10 9.44
CA LYS A 72 8.80 -0.17 10.18
C LYS A 72 8.77 -1.39 9.27
N LEU A 73 8.34 -1.24 8.03
CA LEU A 73 8.46 -2.27 7.01
C LEU A 73 9.92 -2.36 6.59
N LYS A 74 10.45 -3.56 6.50
CA LYS A 74 11.88 -3.82 6.28
C LYS A 74 12.29 -3.52 4.83
N GLY A 75 12.35 -2.24 4.44
CA GLY A 75 12.98 -1.79 3.22
C GLY A 75 12.07 -1.66 1.99
N ASP A 76 12.67 -1.16 0.93
CA ASP A 76 12.03 -0.91 -0.37
C ASP A 76 11.92 -2.21 -1.18
N ILE A 77 10.99 -2.23 -2.12
CA ILE A 77 10.71 -3.38 -2.95
C ILE A 77 11.16 -3.11 -4.37
N ILE A 78 12.04 -3.97 -4.88
CA ILE A 78 12.40 -4.01 -6.30
C ILE A 78 11.77 -5.27 -6.89
N GLN A 79 10.76 -5.09 -7.74
CA GLN A 79 10.13 -6.19 -8.46
C GLN A 79 10.70 -6.27 -9.86
N MET A 80 11.18 -7.46 -10.25
CA MET A 80 11.76 -7.71 -11.55
C MET A 80 11.13 -8.92 -12.22
N THR A 81 10.97 -8.82 -13.55
CA THR A 81 10.57 -9.94 -14.41
C THR A 81 11.71 -10.19 -15.39
N PHE A 82 12.06 -11.43 -15.58
CA PHE A 82 13.16 -11.88 -16.43
C PHE A 82 12.64 -12.65 -17.64
N LYS A 83 13.53 -12.86 -18.61
CA LYS A 83 13.22 -13.69 -19.78
C LYS A 83 13.07 -15.16 -19.42
N THR A 84 13.84 -15.64 -18.44
CA THR A 84 13.84 -17.03 -17.98
C THR A 84 13.71 -17.13 -16.46
N GLN A 85 13.23 -18.28 -15.97
CA GLN A 85 13.17 -18.55 -14.53
C GLN A 85 14.60 -18.62 -13.94
N GLY A 86 15.56 -19.20 -14.66
CA GLY A 86 16.95 -19.27 -14.22
C GLY A 86 17.60 -17.92 -13.97
N ASP A 87 17.22 -16.87 -14.71
CA ASP A 87 17.67 -15.50 -14.46
C ASP A 87 17.03 -14.94 -13.19
N ALA A 88 15.74 -15.22 -12.95
CA ALA A 88 15.06 -14.82 -11.73
C ALA A 88 15.69 -15.50 -10.49
N ASP A 89 15.99 -16.80 -10.58
CA ASP A 89 16.61 -17.55 -9.50
C ASP A 89 18.00 -17.02 -9.13
N LYS A 90 18.82 -16.67 -10.15
CA LYS A 90 20.13 -16.06 -9.91
C LYS A 90 20.01 -14.72 -9.17
N MET A 91 18.98 -13.93 -9.48
CA MET A 91 18.77 -12.64 -8.85
C MET A 91 18.43 -12.75 -7.36
N THR A 92 17.87 -13.87 -6.90
CA THR A 92 17.65 -14.11 -5.47
C THR A 92 18.96 -14.24 -4.66
N GLN A 93 20.10 -14.38 -5.33
CA GLN A 93 21.44 -14.48 -4.72
C GLN A 93 22.17 -13.13 -4.65
N TYR A 94 21.52 -12.02 -5.01
CA TYR A 94 22.10 -10.70 -4.86
C TYR A 94 22.48 -10.43 -3.38
N PRO A 95 23.71 -9.93 -3.09
CA PRO A 95 24.27 -9.98 -1.75
C PRO A 95 23.59 -9.06 -0.70
N ASN A 96 23.02 -7.94 -1.11
CA ASN A 96 22.48 -6.92 -0.19
C ASN A 96 20.98 -7.03 0.00
N LEU A 97 20.41 -8.22 -0.08
CA LEU A 97 18.98 -8.43 0.11
C LEU A 97 18.60 -8.51 1.60
N VAL A 98 17.56 -7.81 1.99
CA VAL A 98 16.85 -8.05 3.25
C VAL A 98 16.00 -9.33 3.12
N ASN A 99 15.34 -9.49 1.96
CA ASN A 99 14.53 -10.66 1.65
C ASN A 99 14.34 -10.80 0.12
N SER A 100 14.02 -12.00 -0.34
CA SER A 100 13.59 -12.25 -1.71
C SER A 100 12.43 -13.24 -1.73
N LYS A 101 11.47 -13.02 -2.63
CA LYS A 101 10.34 -13.93 -2.86
C LYS A 101 10.07 -14.06 -4.35
N GLU A 102 9.73 -15.26 -4.79
CA GLU A 102 9.12 -15.43 -6.11
C GLU A 102 7.78 -14.66 -6.19
N SER A 103 7.57 -13.98 -7.31
CA SER A 103 6.41 -13.10 -7.50
C SER A 103 5.59 -13.45 -8.74
N GLY A 104 5.70 -14.69 -9.21
CA GLY A 104 5.07 -15.21 -10.42
C GLY A 104 6.10 -15.81 -11.39
N PRO A 105 5.69 -16.32 -12.56
CA PRO A 105 6.59 -16.90 -13.54
C PRO A 105 7.71 -15.93 -13.92
N ASN A 106 8.95 -16.39 -13.85
CA ASN A 106 10.16 -15.62 -14.18
C ASN A 106 10.27 -14.28 -13.40
N SER A 107 9.60 -14.13 -12.27
CA SER A 107 9.53 -12.87 -11.54
C SER A 107 10.00 -13.03 -10.11
N VAL A 108 10.77 -12.06 -9.65
CA VAL A 108 11.27 -11.99 -8.27
C VAL A 108 10.93 -10.63 -7.65
N ARG A 109 10.58 -10.66 -6.40
CA ARG A 109 10.41 -9.49 -5.54
C ARG A 109 11.57 -9.46 -4.54
N LEU A 110 12.40 -8.46 -4.66
CA LEU A 110 13.52 -8.23 -3.77
C LEU A 110 13.15 -7.15 -2.76
N THR A 111 13.49 -7.37 -1.51
CA THR A 111 13.41 -6.33 -0.48
C THR A 111 14.83 -5.88 -0.17
N VAL A 112 15.09 -4.59 -0.34
CA VAL A 112 16.38 -3.92 -0.06
C VAL A 112 16.16 -2.83 0.98
N GLN A 113 17.20 -2.46 1.71
CA GLN A 113 17.05 -1.47 2.78
C GLN A 113 16.73 -0.06 2.23
N ASP A 114 17.37 0.32 1.14
CA ASP A 114 17.19 1.59 0.43
C ASP A 114 17.38 1.32 -1.06
N SER A 115 16.31 1.43 -1.83
CA SER A 115 16.36 1.16 -3.26
C SER A 115 17.20 2.17 -4.03
N ASP A 116 17.23 3.42 -3.60
CA ASP A 116 17.99 4.47 -4.28
C ASP A 116 19.50 4.22 -4.16
N ALA A 117 19.94 3.71 -3.00
CA ALA A 117 21.34 3.33 -2.78
C ALA A 117 21.70 2.00 -3.43
N GLU A 118 20.79 1.03 -3.49
CA GLU A 118 21.07 -0.32 -3.98
C GLU A 118 20.90 -0.49 -5.50
N LEU A 119 20.10 0.34 -6.17
CA LEU A 119 19.85 0.23 -7.61
C LEU A 119 21.11 0.17 -8.47
N PRO A 120 22.16 0.98 -8.25
CA PRO A 120 23.38 0.86 -9.05
C PRO A 120 24.04 -0.52 -8.92
N GLY A 121 24.08 -1.08 -7.72
CA GLY A 121 24.61 -2.42 -7.45
C GLY A 121 23.77 -3.52 -8.12
N VAL A 122 22.45 -3.40 -8.05
CA VAL A 122 21.50 -4.31 -8.71
C VAL A 122 21.73 -4.32 -10.22
N ILE A 123 21.88 -3.16 -10.85
CA ILE A 123 22.12 -3.03 -12.29
C ILE A 123 23.48 -3.64 -12.67
N SER A 124 24.54 -3.41 -11.89
CA SER A 124 25.84 -4.00 -12.11
C SER A 124 25.77 -5.53 -12.01
N TYR A 125 25.11 -6.07 -11.00
CA TYR A 125 24.92 -7.52 -10.82
C TYR A 125 24.18 -8.17 -11.99
N ILE A 126 23.13 -7.52 -12.49
CA ILE A 126 22.38 -7.96 -13.68
C ILE A 126 23.32 -8.06 -14.90
N SER A 127 24.14 -7.03 -15.11
CA SER A 127 25.07 -6.96 -16.23
C SER A 127 26.18 -8.02 -16.14
N GLU A 128 26.80 -8.16 -14.98
CA GLU A 128 27.89 -9.10 -14.72
C GLU A 128 27.46 -10.57 -14.88
N ASN A 129 26.22 -10.88 -14.50
CA ASN A 129 25.65 -12.21 -14.60
C ASN A 129 24.89 -12.47 -15.90
N ASN A 130 24.90 -11.51 -16.84
CA ASN A 130 24.21 -11.59 -18.14
C ASN A 130 22.71 -11.93 -17.99
N LEU A 131 22.02 -11.32 -17.02
CA LEU A 131 20.60 -11.56 -16.76
C LEU A 131 19.74 -10.72 -17.69
N PHE A 132 18.72 -11.30 -18.29
CA PHE A 132 17.80 -10.60 -19.20
C PHE A 132 16.55 -10.13 -18.47
N VAL A 133 16.58 -8.89 -17.98
CA VAL A 133 15.43 -8.22 -17.36
C VAL A 133 14.49 -7.70 -18.43
N THR A 134 13.22 -8.05 -18.35
CA THR A 134 12.15 -7.56 -19.22
C THR A 134 11.35 -6.43 -18.59
N ARG A 135 11.29 -6.41 -17.26
CA ARG A 135 10.61 -5.36 -16.48
C ARG A 135 11.28 -5.19 -15.14
N MET A 136 11.41 -3.95 -14.70
CA MET A 136 11.82 -3.59 -13.34
C MET A 136 10.92 -2.48 -12.82
N THR A 137 10.46 -2.63 -11.60
CA THR A 137 9.71 -1.58 -10.88
C THR A 137 10.25 -1.47 -9.48
N VAL A 138 10.37 -0.23 -9.00
CA VAL A 138 10.77 0.08 -7.63
C VAL A 138 9.55 0.63 -6.91
N GLN A 139 9.26 0.11 -5.74
CA GLN A 139 8.14 0.53 -4.91
C GLN A 139 8.64 0.77 -3.50
N LYS A 140 8.40 1.97 -3.00
CA LYS A 140 8.55 2.25 -1.57
C LYS A 140 7.35 1.67 -0.83
N PRO A 141 7.50 1.25 0.44
CA PRO A 141 6.41 0.71 1.23
C PRO A 141 5.20 1.66 1.24
N SER A 142 4.03 1.12 1.06
CA SER A 142 2.75 1.82 1.15
C SER A 142 2.08 1.58 2.49
N LEU A 143 1.04 2.35 2.82
CA LEU A 143 0.19 2.04 3.98
C LEU A 143 -0.58 0.73 3.81
N ASP A 144 -0.84 0.29 2.56
CA ASP A 144 -1.42 -1.02 2.28
C ASP A 144 -0.49 -2.14 2.73
N ASP A 145 0.82 -2.00 2.47
CA ASP A 145 1.82 -2.96 2.92
C ASP A 145 1.91 -2.97 4.46
N VAL A 146 1.83 -1.79 5.10
CA VAL A 146 1.77 -1.69 6.57
C VAL A 146 0.55 -2.40 7.11
N PHE A 147 -0.63 -2.13 6.54
CA PHE A 147 -1.87 -2.74 6.97
C PHE A 147 -1.81 -4.27 6.83
N LEU A 148 -1.32 -4.76 5.69
CA LEU A 148 -1.15 -6.20 5.43
C LEU A 148 -0.19 -6.86 6.42
N GLU A 149 0.91 -6.21 6.77
CA GLU A 149 1.89 -6.74 7.73
C GLU A 149 1.28 -6.91 9.12
N TYR A 150 0.52 -5.89 9.59
CA TYR A 150 -0.02 -5.91 10.95
C TYR A 150 -1.30 -6.71 11.12
N THR A 151 -2.14 -6.82 10.07
CA THR A 151 -3.41 -7.54 10.14
C THR A 151 -3.36 -8.93 9.51
N GLY A 152 -2.35 -9.19 8.67
CA GLY A 152 -2.26 -10.42 7.88
C GLY A 152 -3.35 -10.54 6.81
N LYS A 153 -4.09 -9.48 6.53
CA LYS A 153 -5.24 -9.45 5.59
C LYS A 153 -5.07 -8.30 4.61
N ALA A 154 -5.20 -8.58 3.32
CA ALA A 154 -5.37 -7.51 2.34
C ALA A 154 -6.69 -6.76 2.62
N ILE A 155 -6.67 -5.43 2.53
CA ILE A 155 -7.91 -4.65 2.53
C ILE A 155 -8.71 -5.12 1.32
N ARG A 156 -9.87 -5.72 1.56
CA ARG A 156 -10.84 -5.94 0.50
C ARG A 156 -11.34 -4.54 0.13
N GLN A 157 -10.92 -4.05 -1.02
CA GLN A 157 -11.69 -3.03 -1.69
C GLN A 157 -13.08 -3.65 -1.88
N GLU A 158 -14.08 -3.12 -1.20
CA GLU A 158 -15.47 -3.42 -1.52
C GLU A 158 -15.71 -2.85 -2.92
N ASP A 159 -15.40 -3.66 -3.91
CA ASP A 159 -15.81 -3.40 -5.27
C ASP A 159 -17.34 -3.25 -5.26
N ALA A 160 -17.83 -2.23 -5.96
CA ALA A 160 -19.25 -1.96 -6.19
C ALA A 160 -20.02 -3.17 -6.80
N GLY A 161 -19.38 -4.32 -6.93
CA GLY A 161 -19.92 -5.62 -7.32
C GLY A 161 -20.78 -6.29 -6.26
N ASP A 162 -20.47 -6.14 -5.00
CA ASP A 162 -21.18 -6.87 -3.92
C ASP A 162 -22.56 -6.26 -3.63
N PHE A 163 -22.74 -4.95 -3.90
CA PHE A 163 -24.05 -4.30 -3.78
C PHE A 163 -25.05 -4.83 -4.79
N LYS A 164 -24.60 -5.19 -6.01
CA LYS A 164 -25.47 -5.81 -7.04
C LYS A 164 -25.85 -7.25 -6.65
N GLN A 165 -25.00 -7.99 -5.99
CA GLN A 165 -25.28 -9.37 -5.58
C GLN A 165 -26.26 -9.42 -4.42
N THR A 166 -26.15 -8.50 -3.47
CA THR A 166 -27.07 -8.36 -2.33
C THR A 166 -28.46 -7.90 -2.81
N MET A 167 -28.54 -6.94 -3.73
CA MET A 167 -29.82 -6.52 -4.36
C MET A 167 -30.48 -7.62 -5.18
N PHE A 168 -29.70 -8.45 -5.87
CA PHE A 168 -30.22 -9.58 -6.63
C PHE A 168 -30.82 -10.66 -5.73
N ASN A 169 -30.19 -10.92 -4.60
CA ASN A 169 -30.68 -11.89 -3.61
C ASN A 169 -31.92 -11.39 -2.85
N MET A 170 -32.02 -10.10 -2.54
CA MET A 170 -33.25 -9.53 -1.95
C MET A 170 -34.48 -9.57 -2.88
N ARG A 171 -34.28 -9.50 -4.21
CA ARG A 171 -35.37 -9.66 -5.18
C ARG A 171 -35.90 -11.09 -5.30
N ARG A 172 -35.09 -12.09 -4.92
CA ARG A 172 -35.49 -13.53 -4.91
C ARG A 172 -36.31 -13.95 -3.69
N LEU A 173 -36.27 -13.18 -2.61
CA LEU A 173 -37.02 -13.48 -1.38
C LEU A 173 -38.42 -12.82 -1.34
N ARG A 174 -38.82 -12.15 -2.43
CA ARG A 174 -40.13 -11.47 -2.59
C ARG A 174 -41.06 -12.15 -3.63
N LYS A 175 -40.89 -13.46 -3.83
CA LYS A 175 -41.88 -14.26 -4.58
C LYS A 175 -42.39 -15.40 -3.71
#